data_496571ffc52be7f9a46602ce13a4cb30
#
_entry.id   496571ffc52be7f9a46602ce13a4cb30
#
_cell.length_a   1.000
_cell.length_b   1.000
_cell.length_c   1.000
_cell.angle_alpha   90.00
_cell.angle_beta   90.00
_cell.angle_gamma   90.00
#
_symmetry.space_group_name_H-M   'P 1'
#
loop_
_entity.id
_entity.type
_entity.pdbx_description
1 polymer ?
#
loop_
_entity_poly.entity_id
_entity_poly.type
_entity_poly.pdbx_seq_one_letter_code
_entity_poly.pdbx_strand_id
1 'polypeptide(L)'
;YLAGSLPEFPGIPGSTLPTSLSVPSFQQKRLLFNRLGQPGQVHVYRADCRAGDRIRVQMLVPVLPVGGAVVPAFAVVAHSLPYSADVHKLPFTLPAGLSAVVAPPPTELVTPVADALTSVRYYPGPTIDTKTLVGGRAYIVVWSPHNHMGKYVLQIGNRWPMRWTYWAQIPLFWWQIRGWFGLSRAAAYLALAGIVGLGALTFAALRGRKRAKRDAE
;
A
#
# COMPACT_ATOMS: atom_id res chain seq x y z
N TYR A 1 -2.94 -6.78 7.11
CA TYR A 1 -2.84 -5.48 6.39
C TYR A 1 -3.51 -5.55 5.02
N LEU A 2 -3.21 -6.58 4.21
CA LEU A 2 -3.80 -6.70 2.89
C LEU A 2 -5.31 -6.97 2.96
N ALA A 3 -5.76 -7.76 3.92
CA ALA A 3 -7.17 -8.06 4.07
C ALA A 3 -7.99 -6.76 4.22
N GLY A 4 -8.87 -6.53 3.25
CA GLY A 4 -9.70 -5.32 3.18
C GLY A 4 -8.98 -4.04 2.78
N SER A 5 -7.78 -4.11 2.19
CA SER A 5 -7.08 -2.95 1.62
C SER A 5 -6.87 -3.16 0.12
N LEU A 6 -6.95 -2.08 -0.65
CA LEU A 6 -6.62 -2.10 -2.08
C LEU A 6 -5.12 -1.85 -2.24
N PRO A 7 -4.33 -2.80 -2.72
CA PRO A 7 -2.92 -2.56 -3.04
C PRO A 7 -2.81 -1.76 -4.33
N GLU A 8 -2.00 -0.72 -4.29
CA GLU A 8 -1.68 0.13 -5.43
C GLU A 8 -0.17 0.27 -5.57
N PHE A 9 0.28 0.18 -6.81
CA PHE A 9 1.67 0.38 -7.21
C PHE A 9 1.75 1.63 -8.08
N PRO A 10 1.60 2.81 -7.47
CA PRO A 10 1.60 4.05 -8.22
C PRO A 10 2.97 4.29 -8.86
N GLY A 11 2.99 5.08 -9.92
CA GLY A 11 4.22 5.63 -10.47
C GLY A 11 4.97 6.49 -9.46
N ILE A 12 6.10 7.07 -9.86
CA ILE A 12 6.87 7.96 -9.00
C ILE A 12 6.07 9.24 -8.75
N PRO A 13 5.70 9.55 -7.50
CA PRO A 13 5.01 10.79 -7.18
C PRO A 13 5.91 12.01 -7.40
N GLY A 14 5.30 13.15 -7.65
CA GLY A 14 6.06 14.39 -7.72
C GLY A 14 6.63 14.80 -6.35
N SER A 15 7.63 15.66 -6.37
CA SER A 15 8.35 16.12 -5.18
C SER A 15 7.75 17.38 -4.53
N THR A 16 6.77 18.00 -5.16
CA THR A 16 6.14 19.24 -4.70
C THR A 16 4.63 19.11 -4.64
N LEU A 17 3.96 20.01 -3.90
CA LEU A 17 2.49 20.01 -3.82
C LEU A 17 1.80 20.14 -5.20
N PRO A 18 2.24 20.99 -6.13
CA PRO A 18 1.64 21.07 -7.46
C PRO A 18 1.84 19.82 -8.31
N THR A 19 3.00 19.15 -8.23
CA THR A 19 3.32 17.95 -9.00
C THR A 19 2.87 16.65 -8.33
N SER A 20 2.14 16.75 -7.22
CA SER A 20 1.69 15.61 -6.41
C SER A 20 0.84 14.61 -7.20
N LEU A 21 1.02 13.33 -6.88
CA LEU A 21 0.25 12.23 -7.45
C LEU A 21 -1.16 12.20 -6.86
N SER A 22 -2.17 12.21 -7.71
CA SER A 22 -3.57 12.13 -7.27
C SER A 22 -3.92 10.70 -6.84
N VAL A 23 -4.49 10.58 -5.64
CA VAL A 23 -5.08 9.35 -5.10
C VAL A 23 -6.59 9.56 -5.03
N PRO A 24 -7.42 8.58 -5.44
CA PRO A 24 -8.87 8.79 -5.53
C PRO A 24 -9.53 9.19 -4.21
N SER A 25 -9.05 8.69 -3.07
CA SER A 25 -9.59 9.05 -1.75
C SER A 25 -8.65 8.63 -0.62
N PHE A 26 -8.54 9.45 0.42
CA PHE A 26 -7.87 9.09 1.67
C PHE A 26 -8.78 8.39 2.68
N GLN A 27 -10.05 8.18 2.35
CA GLN A 27 -11.01 7.50 3.21
C GLN A 27 -11.01 5.97 3.01
N GLN A 28 -10.85 5.54 1.77
CA GLN A 28 -10.84 4.12 1.41
C GLN A 28 -9.51 3.48 1.79
N LYS A 29 -9.59 2.31 2.40
CA LYS A 29 -8.41 1.56 2.84
C LYS A 29 -7.58 1.09 1.65
N ARG A 30 -6.35 1.64 1.52
CA ARG A 30 -5.40 1.39 0.43
C ARG A 30 -4.00 1.15 0.99
N LEU A 31 -3.23 0.36 0.27
CA LEU A 31 -1.80 0.17 0.50
C LEU A 31 -1.04 0.72 -0.70
N LEU A 32 -0.35 1.83 -0.53
CA LEU A 32 0.49 2.42 -1.58
C LEU A 32 1.91 1.88 -1.44
N PHE A 33 2.34 1.10 -2.41
CA PHE A 33 3.68 0.51 -2.49
C PHE A 33 4.58 1.42 -3.31
N ASN A 34 5.63 1.98 -2.70
CA ASN A 34 6.56 2.83 -3.43
C ASN A 34 8.00 2.70 -2.89
N ARG A 35 8.92 3.42 -3.52
CA ARG A 35 10.33 3.39 -3.19
C ARG A 35 10.94 4.79 -3.32
N LEU A 36 11.67 5.23 -2.30
CA LEU A 36 12.59 6.35 -2.42
C LEU A 36 13.85 5.84 -3.14
N GLY A 37 14.04 6.25 -4.37
CA GLY A 37 15.08 5.75 -5.26
C GLY A 37 16.35 6.62 -5.29
N GLN A 38 16.28 7.84 -4.74
CA GLN A 38 17.39 8.80 -4.71
C GLN A 38 17.48 9.48 -3.35
N PRO A 39 18.69 9.87 -2.90
CA PRO A 39 18.87 10.69 -1.73
C PRO A 39 18.10 12.02 -1.86
N GLY A 40 17.47 12.47 -0.79
CA GLY A 40 16.68 13.71 -0.79
C GLY A 40 15.35 13.65 -1.55
N GLN A 41 14.96 12.48 -2.08
CA GLN A 41 13.71 12.33 -2.80
C GLN A 41 12.52 12.53 -1.85
N VAL A 42 11.54 13.29 -2.33
CA VAL A 42 10.26 13.54 -1.66
C VAL A 42 9.15 13.02 -2.53
N HIS A 43 8.20 12.31 -1.94
CA HIS A 43 7.00 11.83 -2.62
C HIS A 43 5.78 12.55 -2.04
N VAL A 44 4.96 13.12 -2.91
CA VAL A 44 3.75 13.85 -2.53
C VAL A 44 2.53 13.21 -3.19
N TYR A 45 1.58 12.79 -2.35
CA TYR A 45 0.28 12.28 -2.77
C TYR A 45 -0.79 13.31 -2.41
N ARG A 46 -1.84 13.42 -3.21
CA ARG A 46 -2.96 14.31 -2.95
C ARG A 46 -4.30 13.61 -3.09
N ALA A 47 -5.26 14.03 -2.30
CA ALA A 47 -6.68 13.72 -2.50
C ALA A 47 -7.53 14.88 -2.06
N ASP A 48 -8.73 14.98 -2.64
CA ASP A 48 -9.73 15.92 -2.18
C ASP A 48 -10.46 15.37 -0.94
N CYS A 49 -10.58 16.19 0.08
CA CYS A 49 -11.24 15.88 1.35
C CYS A 49 -12.39 16.87 1.60
N ARG A 50 -13.42 16.38 2.25
CA ARG A 50 -14.53 17.22 2.75
C ARG A 50 -14.25 17.65 4.19
N ALA A 51 -14.91 18.71 4.62
CA ALA A 51 -14.89 19.08 6.03
C ALA A 51 -15.37 17.91 6.91
N GLY A 52 -14.65 17.63 7.99
CA GLY A 52 -14.92 16.52 8.89
C GLY A 52 -14.36 15.16 8.46
N ASP A 53 -13.76 15.06 7.27
CA ASP A 53 -13.14 13.81 6.82
C ASP A 53 -11.98 13.42 7.72
N ARG A 54 -11.96 12.15 8.13
CA ARG A 54 -10.87 11.56 8.90
C ARG A 54 -9.79 11.07 7.95
N ILE A 55 -8.58 11.54 8.15
CA ILE A 55 -7.40 11.09 7.42
C ILE A 55 -6.58 10.21 8.35
N ARG A 56 -6.52 8.93 8.03
CA ARG A 56 -5.67 7.98 8.75
C ARG A 56 -4.61 7.47 7.81
N VAL A 57 -3.35 7.64 8.21
CA VAL A 57 -2.18 7.18 7.44
C VAL A 57 -1.24 6.48 8.40
N GLN A 58 -0.79 5.30 8.03
CA GLN A 58 0.22 4.54 8.75
C GLN A 58 1.36 4.18 7.81
N MET A 59 2.59 4.36 8.28
CA MET A 59 3.78 3.86 7.61
C MET A 59 3.95 2.38 7.92
N LEU A 60 4.19 1.57 6.90
CA LEU A 60 4.58 0.17 7.04
C LEU A 60 5.94 0.00 6.36
N VAL A 61 6.92 -0.46 7.12
CA VAL A 61 8.27 -0.68 6.61
C VAL A 61 8.43 -2.14 6.22
N PRO A 62 8.66 -2.45 4.93
CA PRO A 62 8.75 -3.83 4.48
C PRO A 62 10.00 -4.53 5.03
N VAL A 63 9.86 -5.77 5.47
CA VAL A 63 10.98 -6.66 5.75
C VAL A 63 11.40 -7.31 4.44
N LEU A 64 12.52 -6.88 3.89
CA LEU A 64 13.02 -7.37 2.60
C LEU A 64 14.06 -8.48 2.80
N PRO A 65 14.16 -9.46 1.90
CA PRO A 65 15.18 -10.50 1.96
C PRO A 65 16.61 -9.95 1.83
N VAL A 66 16.75 -8.84 1.10
CA VAL A 66 18.03 -8.17 0.86
C VAL A 66 17.84 -6.67 1.09
N GLY A 67 18.78 -6.06 1.80
CA GLY A 67 18.76 -4.64 2.14
C GLY A 67 18.30 -4.37 3.57
N GLY A 68 18.60 -3.18 4.08
CA GLY A 68 18.16 -2.71 5.39
C GLY A 68 16.73 -2.16 5.37
N ALA A 69 16.10 -2.13 6.53
CA ALA A 69 14.84 -1.42 6.71
C ALA A 69 15.09 0.10 6.70
N VAL A 70 14.47 0.78 5.77
CA VAL A 70 14.50 2.25 5.71
C VAL A 70 13.16 2.75 6.21
N VAL A 71 13.19 3.58 7.25
CA VAL A 71 11.98 4.17 7.82
C VAL A 71 11.88 5.63 7.38
N PRO A 72 11.05 5.94 6.40
CA PRO A 72 10.79 7.32 6.02
C PRO A 72 10.01 8.05 7.11
N ALA A 73 10.20 9.37 7.18
CA ALA A 73 9.26 10.27 7.81
C ALA A 73 8.08 10.53 6.85
N PHE A 74 6.94 10.87 7.41
CA PHE A 74 5.82 11.34 6.60
C PHE A 74 5.00 12.40 7.33
N ALA A 75 4.25 13.16 6.58
CA ALA A 75 3.35 14.17 7.11
C ALA A 75 2.04 14.17 6.34
N VAL A 76 0.98 14.56 7.04
CA VAL A 76 -0.30 14.94 6.43
C VAL A 76 -0.37 16.46 6.42
N VAL A 77 -0.64 17.04 5.25
CA VAL A 77 -0.74 18.48 5.02
C VAL A 77 -2.15 18.79 4.51
N ALA A 78 -2.87 19.65 5.21
CA ALA A 78 -4.18 20.13 4.78
C ALA A 78 -4.51 21.47 5.45
N HIS A 79 -5.67 22.05 5.11
CA HIS A 79 -6.18 23.21 5.82
C HIS A 79 -6.65 22.85 7.23
N SER A 80 -6.33 23.69 8.21
CA SER A 80 -6.86 23.60 9.59
C SER A 80 -6.61 22.27 10.29
N LEU A 81 -5.40 21.70 10.15
CA LEU A 81 -4.97 20.57 10.94
C LEU A 81 -4.51 21.02 12.34
N PRO A 82 -4.51 20.09 13.34
CA PRO A 82 -3.93 20.36 14.64
C PRO A 82 -2.46 20.81 14.55
N TYR A 83 -2.03 21.62 15.50
CA TYR A 83 -0.62 22.02 15.59
C TYR A 83 0.29 20.80 15.81
N SER A 84 1.41 20.78 15.10
CA SER A 84 2.48 19.81 15.30
C SER A 84 3.81 20.53 15.52
N ALA A 85 4.51 20.20 16.59
CA ALA A 85 5.82 20.80 16.90
C ALA A 85 6.88 20.45 15.84
N ASP A 86 6.71 19.35 15.12
CA ASP A 86 7.68 18.82 14.15
C ASP A 86 7.53 19.39 12.72
N VAL A 87 6.70 20.43 12.53
CA VAL A 87 6.48 21.04 11.20
C VAL A 87 7.79 21.55 10.58
N HIS A 88 8.75 21.99 11.40
CA HIS A 88 10.07 22.42 10.95
C HIS A 88 10.91 21.31 10.30
N LYS A 89 10.54 20.04 10.49
CA LYS A 89 11.21 18.87 9.88
C LYS A 89 10.73 18.56 8.46
N LEU A 90 9.75 19.30 7.94
CA LEU A 90 9.29 19.13 6.57
C LEU A 90 10.41 19.44 5.56
N PRO A 91 10.45 18.72 4.43
CA PRO A 91 11.48 18.95 3.41
C PRO A 91 11.25 20.21 2.57
N PHE A 92 10.20 20.97 2.85
CA PHE A 92 9.87 22.23 2.18
C PHE A 92 9.08 23.15 3.10
N THR A 93 9.06 24.43 2.76
CA THR A 93 8.26 25.44 3.48
C THR A 93 6.77 25.28 3.14
N LEU A 94 5.93 25.26 4.17
CA LEU A 94 4.47 25.19 3.98
C LEU A 94 3.93 26.49 3.37
N PRO A 95 3.09 26.40 2.33
CA PRO A 95 2.34 27.55 1.85
C PRO A 95 1.41 28.12 2.94
N ALA A 96 1.13 29.42 2.85
CA ALA A 96 0.20 30.09 3.76
C ALA A 96 -1.18 29.42 3.72
N GLY A 97 -1.80 29.24 4.90
CA GLY A 97 -3.11 28.62 5.06
C GLY A 97 -3.10 27.08 5.13
N LEU A 98 -1.96 26.43 4.91
CA LEU A 98 -1.80 24.99 5.15
C LEU A 98 -1.17 24.71 6.51
N SER A 99 -1.61 23.64 7.13
CA SER A 99 -1.04 23.09 8.37
C SER A 99 -0.54 21.68 8.11
N ALA A 100 0.36 21.18 8.93
CA ALA A 100 0.87 19.82 8.80
C ALA A 100 0.93 19.10 10.14
N VAL A 101 0.64 17.82 10.12
CA VAL A 101 0.93 16.89 11.20
C VAL A 101 2.05 15.96 10.73
N VAL A 102 3.16 15.96 11.41
CA VAL A 102 4.38 15.23 11.04
C VAL A 102 4.53 14.01 11.94
N ALA A 103 4.82 12.87 11.32
CA ALA A 103 5.25 11.66 12.01
C ALA A 103 6.73 11.40 11.69
N PRO A 104 7.63 11.68 12.62
CA PRO A 104 9.04 11.36 12.44
C PRO A 104 9.25 9.84 12.41
N PRO A 105 10.35 9.35 11.82
CA PRO A 105 10.68 7.94 11.90
C PRO A 105 10.85 7.52 13.36
N PRO A 106 10.37 6.34 13.76
CA PRO A 106 10.58 5.84 15.10
C PRO A 106 12.07 5.57 15.34
N THR A 107 12.51 5.75 16.56
CA THR A 107 13.90 5.50 16.97
C THR A 107 14.22 3.99 16.92
N GLU A 108 13.22 3.16 17.22
CA GLU A 108 13.35 1.71 17.21
C GLU A 108 12.21 1.07 16.41
N LEU A 109 12.53 0.01 15.69
CA LEU A 109 11.55 -0.81 15.00
C LEU A 109 10.96 -1.84 15.95
N VAL A 110 9.64 -1.87 16.04
CA VAL A 110 8.92 -2.89 16.81
C VAL A 110 8.98 -4.25 16.09
N THR A 111 8.52 -5.30 16.77
CA THR A 111 8.46 -6.65 16.19
C THR A 111 7.69 -6.67 14.86
N PRO A 112 8.24 -7.28 13.80
CA PRO A 112 7.57 -7.33 12.51
C PRO A 112 6.32 -8.20 12.56
N VAL A 113 5.26 -7.73 11.93
CA VAL A 113 3.97 -8.42 11.81
C VAL A 113 3.86 -9.04 10.43
N ALA A 114 3.48 -10.32 10.37
CA ALA A 114 3.20 -11.00 9.11
C ALA A 114 1.78 -10.70 8.62
N ASP A 115 1.64 -10.47 7.32
CA ASP A 115 0.34 -10.41 6.67
C ASP A 115 -0.16 -11.83 6.41
N ALA A 116 -1.33 -12.17 6.95
CA ALA A 116 -1.89 -13.52 6.91
C ALA A 116 -2.14 -14.04 5.48
N LEU A 117 -2.40 -13.14 4.53
CA LEU A 117 -2.76 -13.52 3.16
C LEU A 117 -1.53 -13.71 2.27
N THR A 118 -0.53 -12.82 2.38
CA THR A 118 0.65 -12.84 1.50
C THR A 118 1.89 -13.40 2.16
N SER A 119 1.87 -13.60 3.48
CA SER A 119 3.01 -13.98 4.31
C SER A 119 4.19 -13.00 4.25
N VAL A 120 3.98 -11.80 3.74
CA VAL A 120 4.97 -10.74 3.80
C VAL A 120 5.00 -10.14 5.19
N ARG A 121 6.16 -9.60 5.58
CA ARG A 121 6.34 -9.02 6.92
C ARG A 121 6.56 -7.52 6.82
N TYR A 122 5.99 -6.80 7.79
CA TYR A 122 6.15 -5.37 7.95
C TYR A 122 6.51 -5.01 9.38
N TYR A 123 7.36 -4.01 9.55
CA TYR A 123 7.45 -3.29 10.81
C TYR A 123 6.35 -2.22 10.83
N PRO A 124 5.41 -2.27 11.78
CA PRO A 124 4.45 -1.20 11.95
C PRO A 124 5.16 0.09 12.35
N GLY A 125 5.02 1.12 11.54
CA GLY A 125 5.55 2.44 11.80
C GLY A 125 4.52 3.38 12.42
N PRO A 126 4.86 4.68 12.53
CA PRO A 126 3.99 5.68 13.12
C PRO A 126 2.68 5.81 12.36
N THR A 127 1.65 6.26 13.07
CA THR A 127 0.31 6.50 12.52
C THR A 127 -0.07 7.95 12.76
N ILE A 128 -0.54 8.64 11.73
CA ILE A 128 -1.26 9.90 11.85
C ILE A 128 -2.74 9.59 11.69
N ASP A 129 -3.53 10.06 12.64
CA ASP A 129 -4.98 9.97 12.62
C ASP A 129 -5.55 11.34 12.98
N THR A 130 -6.03 12.04 11.98
CA THR A 130 -6.48 13.43 12.13
C THR A 130 -7.77 13.66 11.36
N LYS A 131 -8.44 14.78 11.63
CA LYS A 131 -9.64 15.21 10.90
C LYS A 131 -9.37 16.57 10.26
N THR A 132 -9.85 16.73 9.03
CA THR A 132 -9.88 18.05 8.38
C THR A 132 -11.07 18.85 8.87
N LEU A 133 -10.85 20.06 9.36
CA LEU A 133 -11.95 20.94 9.77
C LEU A 133 -12.56 21.64 8.57
N VAL A 134 -11.77 21.88 7.52
CA VAL A 134 -12.16 22.57 6.29
C VAL A 134 -11.97 21.62 5.11
N GLY A 135 -12.93 21.61 4.20
CA GLY A 135 -12.81 20.85 2.94
C GLY A 135 -11.75 21.45 2.03
N GLY A 136 -11.14 20.62 1.19
CA GLY A 136 -10.12 21.04 0.26
C GLY A 136 -9.15 19.92 -0.08
N ARG A 137 -8.01 20.30 -0.66
CA ARG A 137 -6.93 19.33 -0.95
C ARG A 137 -6.16 18.99 0.29
N ALA A 138 -5.98 17.70 0.52
CA ALA A 138 -5.07 17.17 1.51
C ALA A 138 -3.90 16.46 0.82
N TYR A 139 -2.74 16.49 1.43
CA TYR A 139 -1.54 15.89 0.88
C TYR A 139 -0.90 14.96 1.92
N ILE A 140 -0.27 13.90 1.43
CA ILE A 140 0.62 13.05 2.22
C ILE A 140 2.01 13.21 1.62
N VAL A 141 2.94 13.65 2.45
CA VAL A 141 4.35 13.88 2.07
C VAL A 141 5.20 12.80 2.70
N VAL A 142 6.06 12.16 1.94
CA VAL A 142 6.98 11.11 2.41
C VAL A 142 8.40 11.49 2.02
N TRP A 143 9.33 11.44 2.97
CA TRP A 143 10.76 11.72 2.73
C TRP A 143 11.65 10.92 3.68
N SER A 144 12.92 10.85 3.37
CA SER A 144 13.92 10.27 4.27
C SER A 144 14.73 11.39 4.92
N PRO A 145 14.66 11.60 6.25
CA PRO A 145 15.44 12.62 6.95
C PRO A 145 16.95 12.40 6.82
N HIS A 146 17.37 11.15 6.66
CA HIS A 146 18.78 10.76 6.55
C HIS A 146 19.21 10.42 5.11
N ASN A 147 18.44 10.83 4.12
CA ASN A 147 18.70 10.57 2.70
C ASN A 147 18.85 9.07 2.34
N HIS A 148 18.31 8.18 3.17
CA HIS A 148 18.33 6.75 2.87
C HIS A 148 17.34 6.42 1.77
N MET A 149 17.77 5.53 0.87
CA MET A 149 16.93 4.98 -0.19
C MET A 149 16.30 3.67 0.26
N GLY A 150 15.04 3.45 -0.05
CA GLY A 150 14.39 2.20 0.32
C GLY A 150 12.91 2.13 -0.06
N LYS A 151 12.37 0.94 0.07
CA LYS A 151 10.95 0.66 -0.15
C LYS A 151 10.14 1.01 1.09
N TYR A 152 8.94 1.51 0.88
CA TYR A 152 7.97 1.77 1.93
C TYR A 152 6.56 1.46 1.47
N VAL A 153 5.65 1.27 2.41
CA VAL A 153 4.23 1.10 2.14
C VAL A 153 3.45 2.07 3.02
N LEU A 154 2.57 2.84 2.41
CA LEU A 154 1.63 3.68 3.14
C LEU A 154 0.28 2.98 3.19
N GLN A 155 -0.21 2.70 4.38
CA GLN A 155 -1.59 2.32 4.59
C GLN A 155 -2.42 3.59 4.82
N ILE A 156 -3.37 3.85 3.92
CA ILE A 156 -4.24 5.03 3.95
C ILE A 156 -5.66 4.58 4.17
N GLY A 157 -6.42 5.39 4.92
CA GLY A 157 -7.86 5.21 5.13
C GLY A 157 -8.24 4.07 6.06
N ASN A 158 -9.52 4.00 6.36
CA ASN A 158 -10.10 3.01 7.27
C ASN A 158 -11.37 2.36 6.74
N ARG A 159 -11.96 2.86 5.64
CA ARG A 159 -13.18 2.29 5.05
C ARG A 159 -12.84 1.11 4.14
N TRP A 160 -13.47 -0.02 4.38
CA TRP A 160 -13.29 -1.21 3.56
C TRP A 160 -13.79 -1.00 2.13
N PRO A 161 -13.07 -1.51 1.11
CA PRO A 161 -13.54 -1.51 -0.26
C PRO A 161 -14.67 -2.54 -0.42
N MET A 162 -15.91 -2.11 -0.28
CA MET A 162 -17.11 -2.96 -0.33
C MET A 162 -17.48 -3.38 -1.76
N ARG A 163 -16.56 -4.03 -2.49
CA ARG A 163 -16.85 -4.55 -3.84
C ARG A 163 -16.49 -6.03 -3.90
N TRP A 164 -17.40 -6.84 -4.43
CA TRP A 164 -17.15 -8.28 -4.66
C TRP A 164 -15.96 -8.50 -5.61
N THR A 165 -15.72 -7.58 -6.55
CA THR A 165 -14.56 -7.57 -7.46
C THR A 165 -13.22 -7.55 -6.72
N TYR A 166 -13.16 -7.04 -5.51
CA TYR A 166 -11.97 -7.08 -4.66
C TYR A 166 -11.52 -8.54 -4.41
N TRP A 167 -12.47 -9.41 -4.07
CA TRP A 167 -12.17 -10.82 -3.78
C TRP A 167 -11.65 -11.58 -4.99
N ALA A 168 -12.20 -11.29 -6.17
CA ALA A 168 -11.74 -11.87 -7.43
C ALA A 168 -10.30 -11.44 -7.80
N GLN A 169 -9.86 -10.27 -7.33
CA GLN A 169 -8.53 -9.72 -7.61
C GLN A 169 -7.45 -10.16 -6.59
N ILE A 170 -7.82 -10.83 -5.49
CA ILE A 170 -6.86 -11.26 -4.47
C ILE A 170 -5.68 -12.07 -5.03
N PRO A 171 -5.85 -13.04 -5.94
CA PRO A 171 -4.72 -13.78 -6.50
C PRO A 171 -3.73 -12.87 -7.24
N LEU A 172 -4.25 -11.85 -7.96
CA LEU A 172 -3.42 -10.87 -8.65
C LEU A 172 -2.65 -10.00 -7.65
N PHE A 173 -3.33 -9.51 -6.62
CA PHE A 173 -2.70 -8.73 -5.55
C PHE A 173 -1.61 -9.52 -4.83
N TRP A 174 -1.88 -10.77 -4.52
CA TRP A 174 -0.89 -11.68 -3.92
C TRP A 174 0.36 -11.79 -4.79
N TRP A 175 0.16 -12.00 -6.10
CA TRP A 175 1.24 -12.09 -7.08
C TRP A 175 2.08 -10.81 -7.16
N GLN A 176 1.43 -9.65 -7.25
CA GLN A 176 2.08 -8.35 -7.35
C GLN A 176 2.87 -8.03 -6.08
N ILE A 177 2.27 -8.20 -4.90
CA ILE A 177 2.89 -7.90 -3.62
C ILE A 177 4.12 -8.78 -3.39
N ARG A 178 4.02 -10.09 -3.59
CA ARG A 178 5.18 -10.97 -3.42
C ARG A 178 6.31 -10.64 -4.38
N GLY A 179 6.00 -10.25 -5.62
CA GLY A 179 6.99 -9.78 -6.58
C GLY A 179 7.66 -8.48 -6.16
N TRP A 180 6.89 -7.53 -5.63
CA TRP A 180 7.43 -6.28 -5.13
C TRP A 180 8.37 -6.48 -3.93
N PHE A 181 8.09 -7.46 -3.06
CA PHE A 181 8.96 -7.87 -1.96
C PHE A 181 10.19 -8.68 -2.41
N GLY A 182 10.24 -9.15 -3.65
CA GLY A 182 11.28 -10.06 -4.12
C GLY A 182 11.14 -11.50 -3.59
N LEU A 183 9.93 -11.88 -3.14
CA LEU A 183 9.66 -13.22 -2.63
C LEU A 183 9.34 -14.21 -3.76
N SER A 184 9.68 -15.48 -3.55
CA SER A 184 9.36 -16.56 -4.48
C SER A 184 7.86 -16.66 -4.76
N ARG A 185 7.53 -16.85 -6.02
CA ARG A 185 6.18 -17.10 -6.52
C ARG A 185 5.95 -18.58 -6.87
N ALA A 186 6.90 -19.46 -6.54
CA ALA A 186 6.86 -20.88 -6.90
C ALA A 186 5.56 -21.57 -6.44
N ALA A 187 5.08 -21.25 -5.24
CA ALA A 187 3.84 -21.80 -4.70
C ALA A 187 2.62 -21.49 -5.60
N ALA A 188 2.57 -20.31 -6.22
CA ALA A 188 1.48 -19.96 -7.14
C ALA A 188 1.56 -20.76 -8.44
N TYR A 189 2.75 -20.96 -8.99
CA TYR A 189 2.93 -21.78 -10.19
C TYR A 189 2.54 -23.25 -9.92
N LEU A 190 2.94 -23.80 -8.77
CA LEU A 190 2.57 -25.15 -8.37
C LEU A 190 1.04 -25.30 -8.18
N ALA A 191 0.40 -24.32 -7.52
CA ALA A 191 -1.05 -24.32 -7.37
C ALA A 191 -1.77 -24.24 -8.73
N LEU A 192 -1.32 -23.37 -9.62
CA LEU A 192 -1.88 -23.24 -10.98
C LEU A 192 -1.69 -24.54 -11.78
N ALA A 193 -0.51 -25.13 -11.74
CA ALA A 193 -0.23 -26.41 -12.39
C ALA A 193 -1.13 -27.55 -11.85
N GLY A 194 -1.35 -27.57 -10.53
CA GLY A 194 -2.29 -28.50 -9.90
C GLY A 194 -3.73 -28.34 -10.39
N ILE A 195 -4.22 -27.11 -10.46
CA ILE A 195 -5.59 -26.81 -10.96
C ILE A 195 -5.74 -27.23 -12.43
N VAL A 196 -4.76 -26.89 -13.26
CA VAL A 196 -4.76 -27.26 -14.68
C VAL A 196 -4.69 -28.79 -14.85
N GLY A 197 -3.85 -29.46 -14.06
CA GLY A 197 -3.73 -30.94 -14.07
C GLY A 197 -5.04 -31.61 -13.66
N LEU A 198 -5.69 -31.16 -12.58
CA LEU A 198 -6.99 -31.67 -12.16
C LEU A 198 -8.07 -31.42 -13.22
N GLY A 199 -8.08 -30.23 -13.82
CA GLY A 199 -9.01 -29.91 -14.91
C GLY A 199 -8.82 -30.82 -16.13
N ALA A 200 -7.60 -31.11 -16.51
CA ALA A 200 -7.28 -32.03 -17.62
C ALA A 200 -7.71 -33.47 -17.30
N LEU A 201 -7.46 -33.95 -16.08
CA LEU A 201 -7.88 -35.27 -15.64
C LEU A 201 -9.40 -35.43 -15.61
N THR A 202 -10.12 -34.47 -15.07
CA THR A 202 -11.60 -34.48 -15.05
C THR A 202 -12.19 -34.45 -16.47
N PHE A 203 -11.60 -33.64 -17.35
CA PHE A 203 -12.02 -33.58 -18.74
C PHE A 203 -11.77 -34.92 -19.49
N ALA A 204 -10.60 -35.55 -19.29
CA ALA A 204 -10.27 -36.84 -19.87
C ALA A 204 -11.24 -37.95 -19.37
N ALA A 205 -11.53 -37.97 -18.07
CA ALA A 205 -12.47 -38.91 -17.46
C ALA A 205 -13.91 -38.77 -18.03
N LEU A 206 -14.36 -37.50 -18.21
CA LEU A 206 -15.67 -37.25 -18.83
C LEU A 206 -15.72 -37.65 -20.28
N ARG A 207 -14.66 -37.46 -21.05
CA ARG A 207 -14.57 -37.95 -22.44
C ARG A 207 -14.55 -39.46 -22.50
N GLY A 208 -13.82 -40.15 -21.64
CA GLY A 208 -13.80 -41.61 -21.56
C GLY A 208 -15.17 -42.20 -21.29
N ARG A 209 -15.92 -41.62 -20.36
CA ARG A 209 -17.30 -42.05 -20.04
C ARG A 209 -18.27 -41.88 -21.24
N LYS A 210 -18.12 -40.80 -22.02
CA LYS A 210 -18.95 -40.58 -23.23
C LYS A 210 -18.63 -41.58 -24.33
N ARG A 211 -17.36 -42.00 -24.51
CA ARG A 211 -16.97 -43.02 -25.47
C ARG A 211 -17.51 -44.39 -25.09
N ALA A 212 -17.32 -44.79 -23.83
CA ALA A 212 -17.82 -46.06 -23.34
C ALA A 212 -19.37 -46.25 -23.44
N LYS A 213 -20.14 -45.16 -23.37
CA LYS A 213 -21.57 -45.18 -23.60
C LYS A 213 -21.92 -45.34 -25.09
N ARG A 214 -21.14 -44.80 -26.00
CA ARG A 214 -21.37 -44.90 -27.46
C ARG A 214 -21.04 -46.30 -28.01
N ASP A 215 -20.09 -46.97 -27.36
CA ASP A 215 -19.65 -48.30 -27.77
C ASP A 215 -20.57 -49.42 -27.20
N ALA A 216 -21.51 -49.05 -26.30
CA ALA A 216 -22.48 -49.95 -25.69
C ALA A 216 -23.90 -49.86 -26.27
N GLU A 217 -24.16 -48.96 -27.23
CA GLU A 217 -25.38 -48.81 -28.06
C GLU A 217 -25.16 -49.39 -29.45
#